data_4731ac75038033a9284590bfa5c167e4
#
_entry.id   4731ac75038033a9284590bfa5c167e4
#
_cell.length_a   1.000
_cell.length_b   1.000
_cell.length_c   1.000
_cell.angle_alpha   90.00
_cell.angle_beta   90.00
_cell.angle_gamma   90.00
#
_symmetry.space_group_name_H-M   'P 1'
#
loop_
_entity.id
_entity.type
_entity.pdbx_description
1 polymer ?
#
loop_
_entity_poly.entity_id
_entity_poly.type
_entity_poly.pdbx_seq_one_letter_code
_entity_poly.pdbx_strand_id
1 'polypeptide(L)'
;MSLRRLDHVGDVDHLSGQVTVGAGVTLGDVRRHAAAAGWEYGVDLAARDSATIGGTVATNAGGIHVIAYGMTRHQVVGIEAVLPDGTVLSHLGGLLKDNTGYDLGSLLCGSEGTLGVITAVRLRLHRPEGRTTVALIGCSGYDDALQRMVTAVAPQVRLLAAEVIDEPGMELACSVMGAPWPLAERHPVMTLLEVVDGGDASGLVGLDDADVAIGIDAAERARLWEFRERQGEAFSSLGVTHKLDVSVPLPVLAECAEELRAVVAGFADVEVFGVFGHLADGNIHVEIHGPDADDDAVDMAVLACVARHGGSISAEHGVGRAKAHELHLTRSAAEIAAMRALKAAWDPKGLMNPGVIFSE
;
A
#
# COMPACT_ATOMS: atom_id res chain seq x y z
N MET A 1 -18.58 -7.25 14.33
CA MET A 1 -19.36 -5.99 14.54
C MET A 1 -19.28 -5.17 13.27
N SER A 2 -20.38 -4.48 12.83
CA SER A 2 -20.36 -3.61 11.65
C SER A 2 -20.34 -2.15 12.07
N LEU A 3 -19.46 -1.36 11.47
CA LEU A 3 -19.31 0.09 11.73
C LEU A 3 -19.97 0.95 10.65
N ARG A 4 -20.72 0.36 9.69
CA ARG A 4 -21.31 1.06 8.54
C ARG A 4 -22.26 2.22 8.91
N ARG A 5 -22.77 2.26 10.13
CA ARG A 5 -23.63 3.38 10.63
C ARG A 5 -22.81 4.55 11.18
N LEU A 6 -21.49 4.43 11.29
CA LEU A 6 -20.59 5.52 11.61
C LEU A 6 -20.15 6.19 10.29
N ASP A 7 -21.12 6.74 9.57
CA ASP A 7 -21.01 7.23 8.18
C ASP A 7 -21.05 8.76 8.06
N HIS A 8 -20.91 9.46 9.18
CA HIS A 8 -20.90 10.92 9.20
C HIS A 8 -19.61 11.46 8.57
N VAL A 9 -19.74 12.44 7.68
CA VAL A 9 -18.63 13.25 7.15
C VAL A 9 -18.86 14.69 7.57
N GLY A 10 -17.94 15.24 8.34
CA GLY A 10 -17.97 16.64 8.79
C GLY A 10 -17.59 17.62 7.69
N ASP A 11 -17.77 18.91 7.95
CA ASP A 11 -17.30 19.94 7.05
C ASP A 11 -15.76 20.00 7.02
N VAL A 12 -15.21 20.34 5.86
CA VAL A 12 -13.77 20.58 5.72
C VAL A 12 -13.42 21.89 6.41
N ASP A 13 -12.53 21.83 7.38
CA ASP A 13 -11.90 23.01 7.95
C ASP A 13 -10.86 23.57 6.96
N HIS A 14 -11.22 24.61 6.24
CA HIS A 14 -10.38 25.21 5.22
C HIS A 14 -9.12 25.91 5.77
N LEU A 15 -9.10 26.27 7.05
CA LEU A 15 -7.92 26.91 7.67
C LEU A 15 -6.83 25.87 7.96
N SER A 16 -7.23 24.72 8.49
CA SER A 16 -6.29 23.66 8.85
C SER A 16 -6.11 22.60 7.76
N GLY A 17 -7.00 22.54 6.74
CA GLY A 17 -7.02 21.46 5.77
C GLY A 17 -7.34 20.11 6.42
N GLN A 18 -8.37 20.06 7.26
CA GLN A 18 -8.74 18.87 8.02
C GLN A 18 -10.23 18.56 7.91
N VAL A 19 -10.58 17.30 8.08
CA VAL A 19 -11.97 16.83 8.15
C VAL A 19 -12.11 15.74 9.20
N THR A 20 -13.22 15.74 9.96
CA THR A 20 -13.55 14.63 10.87
C THR A 20 -14.59 13.73 10.21
N VAL A 21 -14.33 12.44 10.19
CA VAL A 21 -15.19 11.44 9.56
C VAL A 21 -15.43 10.25 10.49
N GLY A 22 -16.57 9.62 10.36
CA GLY A 22 -16.88 8.36 11.03
C GLY A 22 -16.10 7.19 10.42
N ALA A 23 -15.79 6.20 11.23
CA ALA A 23 -14.97 5.04 10.83
C ALA A 23 -15.60 4.17 9.72
N GLY A 24 -16.92 4.25 9.53
CA GLY A 24 -17.65 3.50 8.50
C GLY A 24 -17.70 4.18 7.13
N VAL A 25 -17.24 5.43 7.01
CA VAL A 25 -17.15 6.15 5.73
C VAL A 25 -16.13 5.48 4.83
N THR A 26 -16.44 5.32 3.54
CA THR A 26 -15.48 4.72 2.58
C THR A 26 -14.38 5.71 2.21
N LEU A 27 -13.21 5.17 1.84
CA LEU A 27 -12.10 5.97 1.34
C LEU A 27 -12.52 6.79 0.11
N GLY A 28 -13.29 6.19 -0.81
CA GLY A 28 -13.81 6.87 -1.98
C GLY A 28 -14.74 8.05 -1.64
N ASP A 29 -15.58 7.91 -0.60
CA ASP A 29 -16.44 9.01 -0.14
C ASP A 29 -15.64 10.18 0.43
N VAL A 30 -14.61 9.88 1.24
CA VAL A 30 -13.71 10.92 1.77
C VAL A 30 -13.01 11.67 0.64
N ARG A 31 -12.48 10.94 -0.35
CA ARG A 31 -11.81 11.55 -1.50
C ARG A 31 -12.75 12.45 -2.31
N ARG A 32 -13.97 11.99 -2.58
CA ARG A 32 -14.99 12.80 -3.26
C ARG A 32 -15.39 14.04 -2.47
N HIS A 33 -15.57 13.90 -1.16
CA HIS A 33 -15.89 15.01 -0.27
C HIS A 33 -14.78 16.06 -0.22
N ALA A 34 -13.53 15.62 -0.08
CA ALA A 34 -12.35 16.50 -0.10
C ALA A 34 -12.24 17.24 -1.44
N ALA A 35 -12.37 16.52 -2.57
CA ALA A 35 -12.30 17.12 -3.90
C ALA A 35 -13.40 18.17 -4.14
N ALA A 36 -14.62 17.93 -3.70
CA ALA A 36 -15.71 18.90 -3.78
C ALA A 36 -15.43 20.19 -2.98
N ALA A 37 -14.58 20.11 -1.94
CA ALA A 37 -14.13 21.24 -1.14
C ALA A 37 -12.81 21.87 -1.64
N GLY A 38 -12.26 21.40 -2.75
CA GLY A 38 -10.98 21.88 -3.31
C GLY A 38 -9.74 21.38 -2.57
N TRP A 39 -9.84 20.17 -1.99
CA TRP A 39 -8.77 19.47 -1.27
C TRP A 39 -8.58 18.06 -1.80
N GLU A 40 -7.50 17.41 -1.42
CA GLU A 40 -7.19 16.02 -1.71
C GLU A 40 -6.92 15.24 -0.43
N TYR A 41 -7.33 13.96 -0.41
CA TYR A 41 -6.91 13.01 0.62
C TYR A 41 -5.79 12.14 0.07
N GLY A 42 -4.65 12.12 0.75
CA GLY A 42 -3.41 11.56 0.22
C GLY A 42 -3.35 10.03 0.10
N VAL A 43 -4.28 9.29 0.75
CA VAL A 43 -4.33 7.83 0.62
C VAL A 43 -5.19 7.45 -0.58
N ASP A 44 -4.66 6.59 -1.44
CA ASP A 44 -5.39 6.00 -2.56
C ASP A 44 -4.99 4.54 -2.78
N LEU A 45 -5.98 3.65 -2.81
CA LEU A 45 -5.77 2.22 -3.03
C LEU A 45 -6.90 1.62 -3.88
N ALA A 46 -6.63 0.48 -4.51
CA ALA A 46 -7.57 -0.16 -5.44
C ALA A 46 -8.95 -0.42 -4.82
N ALA A 47 -9.02 -0.78 -3.54
CA ALA A 47 -10.25 -1.06 -2.81
C ALA A 47 -10.99 0.20 -2.29
N ARG A 48 -10.73 1.40 -2.84
CA ARG A 48 -11.21 2.70 -2.32
C ARG A 48 -12.72 2.79 -2.09
N ASP A 49 -13.52 2.10 -2.89
CA ASP A 49 -14.97 2.14 -2.78
C ASP A 49 -15.55 1.19 -1.72
N SER A 50 -14.75 0.27 -1.20
CA SER A 50 -15.16 -0.68 -0.16
C SER A 50 -14.39 -0.53 1.15
N ALA A 51 -13.14 -0.09 1.10
CA ALA A 51 -12.31 0.16 2.27
C ALA A 51 -12.88 1.33 3.09
N THR A 52 -13.11 1.12 4.38
CA THR A 52 -13.58 2.16 5.28
C THR A 52 -12.42 2.87 5.97
N ILE A 53 -12.62 4.12 6.37
CA ILE A 53 -11.57 4.90 7.06
C ILE A 53 -11.12 4.22 8.35
N GLY A 54 -12.05 3.66 9.14
CA GLY A 54 -11.66 2.87 10.33
C GLY A 54 -10.81 1.64 9.99
N GLY A 55 -11.08 1.01 8.85
CA GLY A 55 -10.29 -0.11 8.33
C GLY A 55 -8.89 0.34 7.88
N THR A 56 -8.80 1.41 7.08
CA THR A 56 -7.50 1.92 6.61
C THR A 56 -6.61 2.40 7.76
N VAL A 57 -7.19 2.97 8.83
CA VAL A 57 -6.45 3.33 10.04
C VAL A 57 -6.03 2.07 10.82
N ALA A 58 -6.94 1.11 11.00
CA ALA A 58 -6.65 -0.12 11.75
C ALA A 58 -5.53 -0.95 11.11
N THR A 59 -5.41 -0.97 9.79
CA THR A 59 -4.31 -1.63 9.07
C THR A 59 -3.13 -0.71 8.77
N ASN A 60 -3.25 0.60 9.02
CA ASN A 60 -2.30 1.61 8.58
C ASN A 60 -2.03 1.50 7.07
N ALA A 61 -3.10 1.44 6.27
CA ALA A 61 -3.01 1.22 4.84
C ALA A 61 -2.14 2.27 4.12
N GLY A 62 -1.41 1.83 3.11
CA GLY A 62 -0.57 2.67 2.26
C GLY A 62 -1.28 3.11 0.98
N GLY A 63 -0.86 2.56 -0.14
CA GLY A 63 -1.37 2.83 -1.48
C GLY A 63 -0.37 3.53 -2.38
N ILE A 64 -0.81 3.88 -3.58
CA ILE A 64 0.07 4.31 -4.69
C ILE A 64 0.85 5.63 -4.44
N HIS A 65 0.38 6.48 -3.52
CA HIS A 65 1.00 7.78 -3.25
C HIS A 65 1.75 7.86 -1.91
N VAL A 66 2.17 6.72 -1.35
CA VAL A 66 2.87 6.68 -0.05
C VAL A 66 4.14 7.53 -0.05
N ILE A 67 4.90 7.55 -1.14
CA ILE A 67 6.13 8.36 -1.23
C ILE A 67 5.86 9.87 -1.19
N ALA A 68 4.68 10.29 -1.63
CA ALA A 68 4.30 11.70 -1.66
C ALA A 68 3.63 12.16 -0.36
N TYR A 69 2.76 11.33 0.21
CA TYR A 69 1.90 11.72 1.35
C TYR A 69 2.12 10.87 2.60
N GLY A 70 2.81 9.73 2.50
CA GLY A 70 2.95 8.75 3.57
C GLY A 70 1.72 7.85 3.69
N MET A 71 1.82 6.88 4.58
CA MET A 71 0.74 5.93 4.91
C MET A 71 -0.41 6.63 5.67
N THR A 72 -1.51 5.92 5.89
CA THR A 72 -2.70 6.42 6.63
C THR A 72 -2.33 7.07 7.97
N ARG A 73 -1.38 6.50 8.74
CA ARG A 73 -0.88 7.07 10.00
C ARG A 73 -0.47 8.54 9.89
N HIS A 74 0.16 8.93 8.77
CA HIS A 74 0.63 10.30 8.53
C HIS A 74 -0.52 11.28 8.21
N GLN A 75 -1.68 10.74 7.85
CA GLN A 75 -2.89 11.52 7.56
C GLN A 75 -3.79 11.68 8.80
N VAL A 76 -3.61 10.84 9.83
CA VAL A 76 -4.41 10.91 11.06
C VAL A 76 -3.87 12.01 11.96
N VAL A 77 -4.70 13.01 12.26
CA VAL A 77 -4.41 14.10 13.20
C VAL A 77 -5.31 14.10 14.43
N GLY A 78 -6.17 13.09 14.53
CA GLY A 78 -7.00 12.84 15.70
C GLY A 78 -7.78 11.55 15.51
N ILE A 79 -8.09 10.90 16.63
CA ILE A 79 -8.79 9.62 16.64
C ILE A 79 -9.78 9.55 17.81
N GLU A 80 -10.88 8.87 17.59
CA GLU A 80 -11.78 8.41 18.64
C GLU A 80 -11.92 6.89 18.54
N ALA A 81 -11.85 6.21 19.67
CA ALA A 81 -11.99 4.78 19.76
C ALA A 81 -12.68 4.33 21.06
N VAL A 82 -13.35 3.19 20.99
CA VAL A 82 -13.92 2.53 22.18
C VAL A 82 -13.01 1.38 22.57
N LEU A 83 -12.53 1.40 23.81
CA LEU A 83 -11.71 0.35 24.39
C LEU A 83 -12.55 -0.89 24.82
N PRO A 84 -11.90 -2.04 25.11
CA PRO A 84 -12.59 -3.27 25.49
C PRO A 84 -13.49 -3.18 26.72
N ASP A 85 -13.20 -2.25 27.63
CA ASP A 85 -14.01 -1.99 28.85
C ASP A 85 -15.17 -1.01 28.62
N GLY A 86 -15.32 -0.48 27.39
CA GLY A 86 -16.32 0.51 27.01
C GLY A 86 -15.87 1.96 27.20
N THR A 87 -14.65 2.20 27.67
CA THR A 87 -14.10 3.56 27.78
C THR A 87 -13.92 4.17 26.38
N VAL A 88 -14.37 5.40 26.22
CA VAL A 88 -14.18 6.17 24.99
C VAL A 88 -12.91 7.01 25.13
N LEU A 89 -11.94 6.76 24.28
CA LEU A 89 -10.81 7.64 24.03
C LEU A 89 -11.20 8.56 22.87
N SER A 90 -11.18 9.89 23.10
CA SER A 90 -11.49 10.85 22.04
C SER A 90 -10.48 12.00 22.05
N HIS A 91 -9.72 12.10 20.98
CA HIS A 91 -8.75 13.16 20.76
C HIS A 91 -8.87 13.65 19.30
N LEU A 92 -9.93 14.39 19.02
CA LEU A 92 -10.28 14.87 17.68
C LEU A 92 -9.93 16.36 17.46
N GLY A 93 -9.11 16.95 18.34
CA GLY A 93 -8.75 18.38 18.30
C GLY A 93 -7.95 18.80 17.07
N GLY A 94 -7.27 17.86 16.40
CA GLY A 94 -6.53 18.11 15.17
C GLY A 94 -5.29 18.99 15.34
N LEU A 95 -4.70 19.01 16.52
CA LEU A 95 -3.46 19.73 16.78
C LEU A 95 -2.30 19.05 16.03
N LEU A 96 -1.53 19.85 15.29
CA LEU A 96 -0.32 19.35 14.60
C LEU A 96 0.87 19.17 15.55
N LYS A 97 0.81 19.82 16.72
CA LYS A 97 1.83 19.72 17.77
C LYS A 97 1.13 19.46 19.09
N ASP A 98 1.25 18.23 19.58
CA ASP A 98 0.78 17.85 20.90
C ASP A 98 1.76 16.80 21.49
N ASN A 99 2.48 17.20 22.53
CA ASN A 99 3.41 16.36 23.28
C ASN A 99 2.89 16.09 24.71
N THR A 100 1.57 16.10 24.91
CA THR A 100 0.93 15.90 26.21
C THR A 100 0.74 14.40 26.50
N GLY A 101 1.82 13.69 26.75
CA GLY A 101 1.81 12.26 27.06
C GLY A 101 2.06 11.36 25.87
N TYR A 102 1.66 10.07 25.98
CA TYR A 102 1.82 9.10 24.90
C TYR A 102 0.81 9.34 23.77
N ASP A 103 1.26 9.15 22.54
CA ASP A 103 0.40 9.18 21.36
C ASP A 103 -0.43 7.87 21.25
N LEU A 104 -1.58 7.88 21.91
CA LEU A 104 -2.51 6.74 21.90
C LEU A 104 -3.17 6.52 20.52
N GLY A 105 -3.32 7.59 19.73
CA GLY A 105 -3.82 7.49 18.37
C GLY A 105 -2.91 6.67 17.48
N SER A 106 -1.61 6.91 17.57
CA SER A 106 -0.61 6.14 16.83
C SER A 106 -0.54 4.66 17.25
N LEU A 107 -0.90 4.30 18.49
CA LEU A 107 -1.01 2.90 18.91
C LEU A 107 -2.20 2.19 18.25
N LEU A 108 -3.29 2.90 17.99
CA LEU A 108 -4.48 2.36 17.32
C LEU A 108 -4.26 2.21 15.81
N CYS A 109 -3.41 3.06 15.20
CA CYS A 109 -3.07 2.93 13.78
C CYS A 109 -2.18 1.69 13.56
N GLY A 110 -2.68 0.75 12.75
CA GLY A 110 -1.99 -0.52 12.50
C GLY A 110 -2.18 -1.56 13.61
N SER A 111 -3.12 -1.33 14.54
CA SER A 111 -3.45 -2.31 15.59
C SER A 111 -4.38 -3.44 15.13
N GLU A 112 -4.86 -3.40 13.91
CA GLU A 112 -5.77 -4.40 13.31
C GLU A 112 -6.99 -4.71 14.19
N GLY A 113 -7.49 -3.69 14.92
CA GLY A 113 -8.63 -3.84 15.82
C GLY A 113 -8.35 -4.65 17.09
N THR A 114 -7.09 -4.92 17.41
CA THR A 114 -6.72 -5.72 18.61
C THR A 114 -6.69 -4.89 19.89
N LEU A 115 -6.64 -3.56 19.80
CA LEU A 115 -6.54 -2.65 20.95
C LEU A 115 -7.85 -1.89 21.23
N GLY A 116 -8.72 -1.75 20.26
CA GLY A 116 -9.98 -1.02 20.40
C GLY A 116 -10.72 -0.90 19.08
N VAL A 117 -11.92 -0.32 19.12
CA VAL A 117 -12.78 -0.09 17.95
C VAL A 117 -12.73 1.38 17.61
N ILE A 118 -12.12 1.73 16.48
CA ILE A 118 -12.06 3.09 15.96
C ILE A 118 -13.47 3.52 15.56
N THR A 119 -13.93 4.68 16.02
CA THR A 119 -15.28 5.21 15.77
C THR A 119 -15.30 6.46 14.93
N ALA A 120 -14.30 7.34 15.09
CA ALA A 120 -14.13 8.54 14.28
C ALA A 120 -12.65 8.86 14.10
N VAL A 121 -12.33 9.54 13.01
CA VAL A 121 -10.97 9.96 12.67
C VAL A 121 -10.98 11.39 12.17
N ARG A 122 -10.05 12.21 12.64
CA ARG A 122 -9.75 13.50 12.03
C ARG A 122 -8.57 13.34 11.09
N LEU A 123 -8.79 13.66 9.83
CA LEU A 123 -7.87 13.45 8.73
C LEU A 123 -7.26 14.77 8.26
N ARG A 124 -5.99 14.73 7.90
CA ARG A 124 -5.31 15.79 7.15
C ARG A 124 -5.65 15.66 5.69
N LEU A 125 -5.94 16.80 5.08
CA LEU A 125 -6.10 16.94 3.63
C LEU A 125 -4.94 17.75 3.06
N HIS A 126 -4.70 17.59 1.78
CA HIS A 126 -3.64 18.25 1.03
C HIS A 126 -4.24 19.22 0.00
N ARG A 127 -3.46 20.21 -0.39
CA ARG A 127 -3.82 21.00 -1.58
C ARG A 127 -3.66 20.12 -2.80
N PRO A 128 -4.57 20.24 -3.78
CA PRO A 128 -4.42 19.51 -5.03
C PRO A 128 -3.06 19.78 -5.66
N GLU A 129 -2.41 18.72 -6.09
CA GLU A 129 -1.20 18.82 -6.88
C GLU A 129 -1.51 19.47 -8.24
N GLY A 130 -0.49 19.94 -8.90
CA GLY A 130 -0.61 20.43 -10.29
C GLY A 130 -0.96 19.31 -11.26
N ARG A 131 -0.92 19.64 -12.56
CA ARG A 131 -1.07 18.63 -13.61
C ARG A 131 0.13 17.69 -13.60
N THR A 132 -0.15 16.41 -13.80
CA THR A 132 0.86 15.35 -13.77
C THR A 132 1.10 14.77 -15.17
N THR A 133 2.27 14.16 -15.33
CA THR A 133 2.61 13.28 -16.43
C THR A 133 2.87 11.89 -15.88
N VAL A 134 2.48 10.85 -16.63
CA VAL A 134 2.79 9.45 -16.34
C VAL A 134 3.67 8.89 -17.44
N ALA A 135 4.74 8.19 -17.06
CA ALA A 135 5.59 7.46 -17.98
C ALA A 135 5.63 5.97 -17.59
N LEU A 136 5.43 5.09 -18.57
CA LEU A 136 5.70 3.66 -18.45
C LEU A 136 6.99 3.38 -19.24
N ILE A 137 8.02 2.87 -18.57
CA ILE A 137 9.38 2.72 -19.10
C ILE A 137 9.78 1.26 -19.07
N GLY A 138 10.25 0.73 -20.20
CA GLY A 138 10.86 -0.59 -20.28
C GLY A 138 12.23 -0.63 -19.61
N CYS A 139 12.47 -1.66 -18.79
CA CYS A 139 13.69 -1.84 -18.00
C CYS A 139 14.28 -3.23 -18.22
N SER A 140 15.61 -3.34 -18.16
CA SER A 140 16.33 -4.61 -18.31
C SER A 140 16.29 -5.49 -17.04
N GLY A 141 15.76 -4.97 -15.93
CA GLY A 141 15.59 -5.64 -14.65
C GLY A 141 15.25 -4.64 -13.54
N TYR A 142 15.18 -5.14 -12.30
CA TYR A 142 14.83 -4.30 -11.15
C TYR A 142 15.87 -3.24 -10.81
N ASP A 143 17.16 -3.52 -11.02
CA ASP A 143 18.22 -2.51 -10.85
C ASP A 143 18.06 -1.34 -11.81
N ASP A 144 17.74 -1.62 -13.08
CA ASP A 144 17.49 -0.58 -14.07
C ASP A 144 16.21 0.20 -13.73
N ALA A 145 15.15 -0.46 -13.26
CA ALA A 145 13.92 0.19 -12.79
C ALA A 145 14.21 1.16 -11.64
N LEU A 146 14.98 0.74 -10.63
CA LEU A 146 15.42 1.59 -9.51
C LEU A 146 16.27 2.77 -9.99
N GLN A 147 17.17 2.53 -10.93
CA GLN A 147 18.00 3.59 -11.51
C GLN A 147 17.15 4.59 -12.29
N ARG A 148 16.20 4.11 -13.13
CA ARG A 148 15.27 4.96 -13.88
C ARG A 148 14.42 5.81 -12.93
N MET A 149 13.90 5.25 -11.86
CA MET A 149 13.14 6.01 -10.86
C MET A 149 13.93 7.24 -10.35
N VAL A 150 15.24 7.11 -10.16
CA VAL A 150 16.08 8.21 -9.64
C VAL A 150 16.54 9.16 -10.75
N THR A 151 16.85 8.65 -11.96
CA THR A 151 17.50 9.42 -13.01
C THR A 151 16.54 9.99 -14.04
N ALA A 152 15.35 9.42 -14.20
CA ALA A 152 14.36 9.87 -15.19
C ALA A 152 13.45 11.01 -14.68
N VAL A 153 13.60 11.43 -13.43
CA VAL A 153 12.85 12.55 -12.84
C VAL A 153 13.78 13.72 -12.59
N ALA A 154 13.42 14.89 -13.12
CA ALA A 154 14.21 16.11 -12.93
C ALA A 154 14.25 16.50 -11.43
N PRO A 155 15.40 16.94 -10.89
CA PRO A 155 15.59 17.14 -9.45
C PRO A 155 14.59 18.09 -8.77
N GLN A 156 14.03 19.03 -9.52
CA GLN A 156 13.05 20.02 -9.02
C GLN A 156 11.60 19.54 -9.11
N VAL A 157 11.37 18.37 -9.70
CA VAL A 157 10.04 17.80 -9.95
C VAL A 157 9.67 16.85 -8.84
N ARG A 158 8.42 16.91 -8.39
CA ARG A 158 7.91 16.01 -7.37
C ARG A 158 7.45 14.70 -8.00
N LEU A 159 8.02 13.60 -7.55
CA LEU A 159 7.55 12.26 -7.85
C LEU A 159 6.36 11.94 -6.93
N LEU A 160 5.22 11.57 -7.50
CA LEU A 160 4.02 11.17 -6.76
C LEU A 160 3.93 9.66 -6.58
N ALA A 161 4.29 8.90 -7.60
CA ALA A 161 4.28 7.45 -7.58
C ALA A 161 5.41 6.89 -8.43
N ALA A 162 5.96 5.76 -8.02
CA ALA A 162 6.85 4.92 -8.81
C ALA A 162 6.47 3.45 -8.56
N GLU A 163 6.00 2.82 -9.63
CA GLU A 163 5.49 1.45 -9.60
C GLU A 163 6.38 0.52 -10.41
N VAL A 164 6.31 -0.77 -10.15
CA VAL A 164 6.99 -1.81 -10.91
C VAL A 164 6.01 -2.88 -11.33
N ILE A 165 6.18 -3.43 -12.53
CA ILE A 165 5.41 -4.54 -13.09
C ILE A 165 6.39 -5.43 -13.85
N ASP A 166 6.40 -6.72 -13.58
CA ASP A 166 7.18 -7.67 -14.38
C ASP A 166 6.46 -8.12 -15.67
N GLU A 167 7.17 -8.79 -16.55
CA GLU A 167 6.61 -9.25 -17.84
C GLU A 167 5.37 -10.14 -17.68
N PRO A 168 5.34 -11.17 -16.78
CA PRO A 168 4.15 -12.01 -16.59
C PRO A 168 2.93 -11.17 -16.15
N GLY A 169 3.10 -10.25 -15.23
CA GLY A 169 2.04 -9.35 -14.78
C GLY A 169 1.51 -8.45 -15.90
N MET A 170 2.41 -7.92 -16.74
CA MET A 170 2.01 -7.09 -17.87
C MET A 170 1.26 -7.90 -18.94
N GLU A 171 1.68 -9.14 -19.23
CA GLU A 171 0.97 -10.03 -20.17
C GLU A 171 -0.45 -10.34 -19.71
N LEU A 172 -0.61 -10.65 -18.42
CA LEU A 172 -1.92 -10.92 -17.83
C LEU A 172 -2.81 -9.67 -17.86
N ALA A 173 -2.26 -8.50 -17.53
CA ALA A 173 -2.99 -7.24 -17.62
C ALA A 173 -3.46 -6.94 -19.05
N CYS A 174 -2.58 -7.09 -20.05
CA CYS A 174 -2.95 -6.94 -21.46
C CYS A 174 -4.09 -7.90 -21.85
N SER A 175 -4.03 -9.15 -21.38
CA SER A 175 -5.06 -10.15 -21.66
C SER A 175 -6.42 -9.79 -21.08
N VAL A 176 -6.46 -9.40 -19.81
CA VAL A 176 -7.72 -9.03 -19.10
C VAL A 176 -8.31 -7.74 -19.68
N MET A 177 -7.47 -6.76 -20.03
CA MET A 177 -7.89 -5.52 -20.65
C MET A 177 -8.29 -5.66 -22.11
N GLY A 178 -7.90 -6.76 -22.80
CA GLY A 178 -8.00 -6.86 -24.25
C GLY A 178 -7.17 -5.79 -24.96
N ALA A 179 -6.08 -5.33 -24.35
CA ALA A 179 -5.23 -4.25 -24.83
C ALA A 179 -3.93 -4.81 -25.44
N PRO A 180 -3.36 -4.13 -26.46
CA PRO A 180 -2.04 -4.48 -26.94
C PRO A 180 -0.97 -4.14 -25.89
N TRP A 181 0.20 -4.75 -26.05
CA TRP A 181 1.40 -4.41 -25.28
C TRP A 181 1.69 -2.91 -25.39
N PRO A 182 1.94 -2.19 -24.26
CA PRO A 182 1.98 -0.72 -24.26
C PRO A 182 3.29 -0.12 -24.77
N LEU A 183 4.36 -0.90 -24.89
CA LEU A 183 5.69 -0.50 -25.34
C LEU A 183 6.03 -1.10 -26.70
N ALA A 184 7.08 -0.59 -27.34
CA ALA A 184 7.51 -1.08 -28.66
C ALA A 184 8.11 -2.50 -28.58
N GLU A 185 8.83 -2.78 -27.48
CA GLU A 185 9.47 -4.08 -27.24
C GLU A 185 8.97 -4.70 -25.93
N ARG A 186 9.28 -5.99 -25.72
CA ARG A 186 9.04 -6.66 -24.45
C ARG A 186 10.23 -6.47 -23.51
N HIS A 187 9.93 -6.17 -22.27
CA HIS A 187 10.93 -5.97 -21.23
C HIS A 187 10.62 -6.86 -20.03
N PRO A 188 11.64 -7.41 -19.36
CA PRO A 188 11.44 -8.26 -18.19
C PRO A 188 10.80 -7.52 -17.02
N VAL A 189 11.00 -6.21 -16.95
CA VAL A 189 10.45 -5.31 -15.93
C VAL A 189 10.04 -4.00 -16.58
N MET A 190 8.94 -3.42 -16.15
CA MET A 190 8.53 -2.05 -16.50
C MET A 190 8.37 -1.23 -15.22
N THR A 191 8.76 0.05 -15.27
CA THR A 191 8.47 1.00 -14.21
C THR A 191 7.50 2.07 -14.68
N LEU A 192 6.52 2.40 -13.83
CA LEU A 192 5.58 3.50 -14.07
C LEU A 192 5.91 4.62 -13.10
N LEU A 193 6.17 5.82 -13.63
CA LEU A 193 6.45 7.02 -12.86
C LEU A 193 5.34 8.04 -13.07
N GLU A 194 4.85 8.64 -11.98
CA GLU A 194 3.95 9.79 -12.02
C GLU A 194 4.63 11.01 -11.40
N VAL A 195 4.72 12.10 -12.18
CA VAL A 195 5.42 13.32 -11.78
C VAL A 195 4.54 14.55 -11.89
N VAL A 196 4.75 15.54 -10.99
CA VAL A 196 4.08 16.84 -11.03
C VAL A 196 4.93 17.81 -11.86
N ASP A 197 4.57 18.05 -13.11
CA ASP A 197 5.37 18.83 -14.05
C ASP A 197 4.57 19.81 -14.93
N GLY A 198 3.32 20.08 -14.56
CA GLY A 198 2.42 20.90 -15.35
C GLY A 198 1.70 20.12 -16.46
N GLY A 199 1.98 18.82 -16.61
CA GLY A 199 1.39 17.95 -17.61
C GLY A 199 1.89 18.21 -19.02
N ASP A 200 3.19 18.45 -19.17
CA ASP A 200 3.86 18.69 -20.44
C ASP A 200 5.11 17.80 -20.66
N ALA A 201 5.30 16.82 -19.77
CA ALA A 201 6.43 15.90 -19.72
C ALA A 201 7.82 16.54 -19.47
N SER A 202 7.88 17.82 -19.11
CA SER A 202 9.14 18.50 -18.83
C SER A 202 9.85 18.03 -17.57
N GLY A 203 9.12 17.30 -16.71
CA GLY A 203 9.64 16.67 -15.51
C GLY A 203 10.36 15.34 -15.75
N LEU A 204 10.20 14.76 -16.93
CA LEU A 204 10.84 13.51 -17.33
C LEU A 204 12.10 13.82 -18.15
N VAL A 205 13.23 13.21 -17.79
CA VAL A 205 14.54 13.50 -18.39
C VAL A 205 15.30 12.20 -18.69
N GLY A 206 16.25 12.26 -19.63
CA GLY A 206 17.15 11.12 -19.94
C GLY A 206 16.44 9.89 -20.49
N LEU A 207 15.33 10.07 -21.22
CA LEU A 207 14.53 9.01 -21.81
C LEU A 207 14.68 8.89 -23.33
N ASP A 208 15.63 9.61 -23.95
CA ASP A 208 15.79 9.68 -25.41
C ASP A 208 16.04 8.31 -26.06
N ASP A 209 16.74 7.41 -25.36
CA ASP A 209 17.06 6.04 -25.82
C ASP A 209 16.21 4.97 -25.12
N ALA A 210 15.17 5.36 -24.38
CA ALA A 210 14.32 4.43 -23.64
C ALA A 210 13.08 4.04 -24.48
N ASP A 211 12.66 2.78 -24.35
CA ASP A 211 11.32 2.38 -24.78
C ASP A 211 10.32 2.84 -23.73
N VAL A 212 9.58 3.90 -24.06
CA VAL A 212 8.72 4.62 -23.12
C VAL A 212 7.38 5.01 -23.76
N ALA A 213 6.32 4.82 -22.98
CA ALA A 213 4.99 5.38 -23.27
C ALA A 213 4.69 6.51 -22.27
N ILE A 214 4.32 7.68 -22.77
CA ILE A 214 4.05 8.88 -21.96
C ILE A 214 2.58 9.27 -22.10
N GLY A 215 1.92 9.49 -20.97
CA GLY A 215 0.56 10.01 -20.86
C GLY A 215 0.55 11.41 -20.27
N ILE A 216 0.09 12.37 -21.06
CA ILE A 216 0.01 13.80 -20.69
C ILE A 216 -1.44 14.17 -20.33
N ASP A 217 -2.39 13.76 -21.16
CA ASP A 217 -3.79 14.01 -20.88
C ASP A 217 -4.38 12.98 -19.91
N ALA A 218 -5.60 13.25 -19.41
CA ALA A 218 -6.23 12.41 -18.40
C ALA A 218 -6.53 10.98 -18.88
N ALA A 219 -6.84 10.81 -20.18
CA ALA A 219 -7.17 9.48 -20.73
C ALA A 219 -5.90 8.64 -20.94
N GLU A 220 -4.83 9.26 -21.43
CA GLU A 220 -3.52 8.63 -21.60
C GLU A 220 -2.95 8.17 -20.24
N ARG A 221 -2.96 9.07 -19.24
CA ARG A 221 -2.52 8.73 -17.87
C ARG A 221 -3.33 7.58 -17.29
N ALA A 222 -4.67 7.67 -17.37
CA ALA A 222 -5.55 6.61 -16.86
C ALA A 222 -5.28 5.27 -17.54
N ARG A 223 -5.03 5.27 -18.86
CA ARG A 223 -4.70 4.06 -19.60
C ARG A 223 -3.39 3.42 -19.13
N LEU A 224 -2.34 4.20 -18.85
CA LEU A 224 -1.07 3.67 -18.36
C LEU A 224 -1.23 3.13 -16.93
N TRP A 225 -1.95 3.86 -16.08
CA TRP A 225 -2.28 3.39 -14.72
C TRP A 225 -3.11 2.09 -14.74
N GLU A 226 -3.98 1.90 -15.71
CA GLU A 226 -4.84 0.72 -15.79
C GLU A 226 -4.02 -0.57 -15.84
N PHE A 227 -2.87 -0.61 -16.53
CA PHE A 227 -1.97 -1.77 -16.53
C PHE A 227 -1.48 -2.11 -15.11
N ARG A 228 -1.27 -1.13 -14.26
CA ARG A 228 -0.84 -1.33 -12.87
C ARG A 228 -2.04 -1.67 -11.95
N GLU A 229 -3.14 -0.95 -12.07
CA GLU A 229 -4.32 -1.14 -11.21
C GLU A 229 -5.00 -2.50 -11.44
N ARG A 230 -4.91 -3.05 -12.66
CA ARG A 230 -5.49 -4.34 -13.01
C ARG A 230 -4.66 -5.55 -12.59
N GLN A 231 -3.49 -5.40 -12.00
CA GLN A 231 -2.62 -6.54 -11.65
C GLN A 231 -3.33 -7.56 -10.75
N GLY A 232 -3.98 -7.12 -9.68
CA GLY A 232 -4.71 -8.02 -8.78
C GLY A 232 -5.86 -8.79 -9.46
N GLU A 233 -6.57 -8.16 -10.42
CA GLU A 233 -7.60 -8.80 -11.25
C GLU A 233 -6.95 -9.78 -12.24
N ALA A 234 -5.85 -9.37 -12.85
CA ALA A 234 -5.13 -10.14 -13.85
C ALA A 234 -4.66 -11.49 -13.29
N PHE A 235 -3.99 -11.49 -12.14
CA PHE A 235 -3.61 -12.73 -11.48
C PHE A 235 -4.81 -13.52 -10.97
N SER A 236 -5.85 -12.87 -10.46
CA SER A 236 -7.09 -13.57 -10.04
C SER A 236 -7.83 -14.25 -11.18
N SER A 237 -7.61 -13.85 -12.44
CA SER A 237 -8.18 -14.50 -13.63
C SER A 237 -7.66 -15.90 -13.86
N LEU A 238 -6.50 -16.25 -13.31
CA LEU A 238 -5.90 -17.60 -13.37
C LEU A 238 -6.61 -18.58 -12.41
N GLY A 239 -7.35 -18.09 -11.43
CA GLY A 239 -7.97 -18.88 -10.38
C GLY A 239 -7.46 -18.51 -9.00
N VAL A 240 -7.28 -19.50 -8.13
CA VAL A 240 -6.71 -19.26 -6.78
C VAL A 240 -5.21 -19.02 -6.92
N THR A 241 -4.75 -17.93 -6.34
CA THR A 241 -3.33 -17.53 -6.30
C THR A 241 -2.90 -17.27 -4.87
N HIS A 242 -1.65 -17.60 -4.55
CA HIS A 242 -0.98 -17.15 -3.33
C HIS A 242 -0.59 -15.68 -3.52
N LYS A 243 -0.97 -14.85 -2.55
CA LYS A 243 -0.81 -13.39 -2.61
C LYS A 243 -0.03 -12.91 -1.41
N LEU A 244 1.21 -12.54 -1.63
CA LEU A 244 2.05 -12.03 -0.57
C LEU A 244 2.35 -10.54 -0.80
N ASP A 245 2.09 -9.76 0.23
CA ASP A 245 2.37 -8.34 0.30
C ASP A 245 3.55 -8.14 1.24
N VAL A 246 4.71 -7.83 0.67
CA VAL A 246 5.99 -7.77 1.39
C VAL A 246 6.74 -6.48 1.05
N SER A 247 7.66 -6.07 1.91
CA SER A 247 8.55 -4.95 1.58
C SER A 247 9.99 -5.28 1.93
N VAL A 248 10.92 -4.70 1.18
CA VAL A 248 12.36 -4.83 1.43
C VAL A 248 13.04 -3.46 1.31
N PRO A 249 14.18 -3.25 1.99
CA PRO A 249 14.95 -2.02 1.81
C PRO A 249 15.35 -1.85 0.33
N LEU A 250 15.20 -0.63 -0.22
CA LEU A 250 15.48 -0.34 -1.63
C LEU A 250 16.85 -0.84 -2.13
N PRO A 251 17.96 -0.71 -1.35
CA PRO A 251 19.27 -1.16 -1.82
C PRO A 251 19.38 -2.67 -2.10
N VAL A 252 18.47 -3.49 -1.57
CA VAL A 252 18.45 -4.95 -1.76
C VAL A 252 17.23 -5.44 -2.53
N LEU A 253 16.35 -4.53 -3.01
CA LEU A 253 15.11 -4.92 -3.68
C LEU A 253 15.39 -5.76 -4.93
N ALA A 254 16.31 -5.34 -5.78
CA ALA A 254 16.63 -6.07 -7.01
C ALA A 254 17.17 -7.47 -6.70
N GLU A 255 18.13 -7.57 -5.77
CA GLU A 255 18.68 -8.86 -5.33
C GLU A 255 17.58 -9.77 -4.75
N CYS A 256 16.73 -9.22 -3.88
CA CYS A 256 15.61 -9.96 -3.30
C CYS A 256 14.61 -10.45 -4.37
N ALA A 257 14.24 -9.61 -5.33
CA ALA A 257 13.31 -9.99 -6.39
C ALA A 257 13.86 -11.13 -7.28
N GLU A 258 15.15 -11.10 -7.58
CA GLU A 258 15.81 -12.20 -8.33
C GLU A 258 15.91 -13.48 -7.46
N GLU A 259 16.22 -13.37 -6.17
CA GLU A 259 16.24 -14.53 -5.28
C GLU A 259 14.84 -15.12 -5.11
N LEU A 260 13.78 -14.31 -5.01
CA LEU A 260 12.40 -14.76 -4.97
C LEU A 260 12.04 -15.58 -6.21
N ARG A 261 12.43 -15.12 -7.39
CA ARG A 261 12.23 -15.87 -8.65
C ARG A 261 12.91 -17.24 -8.59
N ALA A 262 14.14 -17.29 -8.10
CA ALA A 262 14.89 -18.54 -7.95
C ALA A 262 14.28 -19.47 -6.90
N VAL A 263 13.82 -18.95 -5.78
CA VAL A 263 13.14 -19.70 -4.70
C VAL A 263 11.86 -20.33 -5.22
N VAL A 264 11.01 -19.53 -5.88
CA VAL A 264 9.71 -19.99 -6.39
C VAL A 264 9.89 -21.01 -7.53
N ALA A 265 10.90 -20.85 -8.39
CA ALA A 265 11.24 -21.82 -9.44
C ALA A 265 11.64 -23.21 -8.89
N GLY A 266 11.94 -23.32 -7.60
CA GLY A 266 12.19 -24.61 -6.94
C GLY A 266 10.93 -25.45 -6.68
N PHE A 267 9.74 -24.89 -6.82
CA PHE A 267 8.45 -25.55 -6.63
C PHE A 267 7.92 -26.01 -8.00
N ALA A 268 7.77 -27.33 -8.16
CA ALA A 268 7.45 -27.94 -9.47
C ALA A 268 6.01 -27.69 -9.93
N ASP A 269 5.13 -27.34 -9.02
CA ASP A 269 3.71 -27.07 -9.24
C ASP A 269 3.39 -25.59 -9.49
N VAL A 270 4.39 -24.70 -9.42
CA VAL A 270 4.24 -23.30 -9.81
C VAL A 270 4.11 -23.19 -11.32
N GLU A 271 3.00 -22.64 -11.79
CA GLU A 271 2.70 -22.39 -13.19
C GLU A 271 2.99 -20.96 -13.61
N VAL A 272 2.61 -19.99 -12.74
CA VAL A 272 2.83 -18.55 -12.96
C VAL A 272 3.36 -17.90 -11.69
N PHE A 273 4.40 -17.11 -11.86
CA PHE A 273 4.98 -16.25 -10.84
C PHE A 273 5.08 -14.83 -11.40
N GLY A 274 4.63 -13.85 -10.62
CA GLY A 274 4.76 -12.45 -10.99
C GLY A 274 4.96 -11.53 -9.80
N VAL A 275 5.60 -10.40 -10.08
CA VAL A 275 5.89 -9.36 -9.10
C VAL A 275 5.47 -8.01 -9.66
N PHE A 276 4.68 -7.30 -8.87
CA PHE A 276 4.36 -5.90 -9.12
C PHE A 276 4.33 -5.15 -7.79
N GLY A 277 4.34 -3.83 -7.80
CA GLY A 277 4.26 -3.08 -6.54
C GLY A 277 4.77 -1.67 -6.62
N HIS A 278 5.02 -1.12 -5.43
CA HIS A 278 5.45 0.25 -5.22
C HIS A 278 6.97 0.31 -5.15
N LEU A 279 7.60 0.63 -6.30
CA LEU A 279 9.06 0.60 -6.44
C LEU A 279 9.77 1.52 -5.44
N ALA A 280 9.20 2.71 -5.20
CA ALA A 280 9.89 3.77 -4.44
C ALA A 280 9.90 3.56 -2.92
N ASP A 281 9.05 2.69 -2.37
CA ASP A 281 9.03 2.35 -0.94
C ASP A 281 9.41 0.90 -0.65
N GLY A 282 9.72 0.15 -1.71
CA GLY A 282 10.19 -1.23 -1.61
C GLY A 282 9.08 -2.25 -1.33
N ASN A 283 7.81 -1.86 -1.44
CA ASN A 283 6.69 -2.78 -1.32
C ASN A 283 6.44 -3.50 -2.63
N ILE A 284 6.50 -4.82 -2.59
CA ILE A 284 6.21 -5.69 -3.73
C ILE A 284 5.11 -6.70 -3.38
N HIS A 285 4.20 -6.87 -4.30
CA HIS A 285 3.20 -7.92 -4.29
C HIS A 285 3.74 -9.11 -5.09
N VAL A 286 3.79 -10.26 -4.44
CA VAL A 286 4.22 -11.51 -5.04
C VAL A 286 2.97 -12.37 -5.27
N GLU A 287 2.72 -12.71 -6.53
CA GLU A 287 1.58 -13.52 -6.92
C GLU A 287 2.08 -14.85 -7.50
N ILE A 288 1.55 -15.97 -6.99
CA ILE A 288 1.97 -17.32 -7.39
C ILE A 288 0.71 -18.13 -7.69
N HIS A 289 0.65 -18.70 -8.89
CA HIS A 289 -0.41 -19.62 -9.31
C HIS A 289 0.15 -21.01 -9.57
N GLY A 290 -0.62 -22.03 -9.22
CA GLY A 290 -0.29 -23.45 -9.42
C GLY A 290 -0.39 -24.26 -8.14
N PRO A 291 0.35 -23.92 -7.05
CA PRO A 291 0.26 -24.67 -5.79
C PRO A 291 -1.15 -24.69 -5.21
N ASP A 292 -1.45 -25.76 -4.43
CA ASP A 292 -2.73 -25.85 -3.73
C ASP A 292 -2.88 -24.70 -2.72
N ALA A 293 -4.06 -24.11 -2.66
CA ALA A 293 -4.35 -22.95 -1.80
C ALA A 293 -4.12 -23.20 -0.31
N ASP A 294 -4.15 -24.45 0.14
CA ASP A 294 -3.91 -24.86 1.51
C ASP A 294 -2.44 -25.26 1.77
N ASP A 295 -1.57 -25.26 0.74
CA ASP A 295 -0.13 -25.51 0.87
C ASP A 295 0.63 -24.21 1.06
N ASP A 296 1.05 -23.92 2.28
CA ASP A 296 1.79 -22.73 2.66
C ASP A 296 3.32 -22.81 2.43
N ALA A 297 3.82 -23.92 1.85
CA ALA A 297 5.26 -24.14 1.69
C ALA A 297 5.93 -23.05 0.81
N VAL A 298 5.28 -22.66 -0.29
CA VAL A 298 5.78 -21.60 -1.17
C VAL A 298 5.72 -20.23 -0.47
N ASP A 299 4.64 -19.94 0.27
CA ASP A 299 4.48 -18.71 1.04
C ASP A 299 5.60 -18.58 2.08
N MET A 300 5.84 -19.65 2.84
CA MET A 300 6.90 -19.69 3.85
C MET A 300 8.30 -19.49 3.24
N ALA A 301 8.56 -20.07 2.07
CA ALA A 301 9.83 -19.89 1.37
C ALA A 301 10.04 -18.43 0.93
N VAL A 302 8.99 -17.78 0.41
CA VAL A 302 8.99 -16.36 0.04
C VAL A 302 9.21 -15.48 1.27
N LEU A 303 8.42 -15.67 2.34
CA LEU A 303 8.54 -14.87 3.57
C LEU A 303 9.91 -15.03 4.23
N ALA A 304 10.48 -16.24 4.23
CA ALA A 304 11.83 -16.48 4.73
C ALA A 304 12.92 -15.80 3.88
N CYS A 305 12.72 -15.75 2.54
CA CYS A 305 13.61 -15.01 1.64
C CYS A 305 13.58 -13.51 1.97
N VAL A 306 12.39 -12.91 2.04
CA VAL A 306 12.19 -11.50 2.41
C VAL A 306 12.82 -11.16 3.77
N ALA A 307 12.64 -12.03 4.76
CA ALA A 307 13.23 -11.83 6.10
C ALA A 307 14.78 -11.83 6.06
N ARG A 308 15.40 -12.69 5.24
CA ARG A 308 16.88 -12.69 5.07
C ARG A 308 17.40 -11.36 4.50
N HIS A 309 16.62 -10.69 3.67
CA HIS A 309 16.93 -9.37 3.12
C HIS A 309 16.55 -8.21 4.06
N GLY A 310 16.17 -8.51 5.31
CA GLY A 310 15.79 -7.50 6.30
C GLY A 310 14.44 -6.83 6.00
N GLY A 311 13.60 -7.49 5.22
CA GLY A 311 12.30 -6.99 4.80
C GLY A 311 11.18 -7.24 5.82
N SER A 312 9.95 -6.88 5.44
CA SER A 312 8.73 -7.11 6.20
C SER A 312 7.85 -8.17 5.52
N ILE A 313 7.29 -9.08 6.31
CA ILE A 313 6.34 -10.10 5.83
C ILE A 313 4.94 -9.54 5.54
N SER A 314 4.69 -8.28 5.89
CA SER A 314 3.45 -7.57 5.57
C SER A 314 3.74 -6.08 5.45
N ALA A 315 3.64 -5.55 4.24
CA ALA A 315 3.89 -4.15 3.95
C ALA A 315 2.65 -3.28 4.27
N GLU A 316 1.48 -3.64 3.74
CA GLU A 316 0.25 -2.86 3.82
C GLU A 316 -0.93 -3.63 4.42
N HIS A 317 -1.05 -4.95 4.12
CA HIS A 317 -2.26 -5.73 4.41
C HIS A 317 -2.42 -6.10 5.88
N GLY A 318 -1.39 -5.90 6.69
CA GLY A 318 -1.35 -6.35 8.08
C GLY A 318 -0.96 -7.83 8.21
N VAL A 319 -0.74 -8.25 9.44
CA VAL A 319 -0.39 -9.64 9.80
C VAL A 319 -1.65 -10.52 9.76
N GLY A 320 -2.76 -9.99 10.26
CA GLY A 320 -4.01 -10.73 10.35
C GLY A 320 -3.88 -11.99 11.22
N ARG A 321 -4.66 -13.00 10.83
CA ARG A 321 -4.51 -14.36 11.36
C ARG A 321 -3.58 -15.21 10.52
N ALA A 322 -3.54 -14.93 9.22
CA ALA A 322 -2.82 -15.73 8.25
C ALA A 322 -1.31 -15.75 8.51
N LYS A 323 -0.73 -14.61 8.90
CA LYS A 323 0.72 -14.45 9.12
C LYS A 323 1.10 -14.36 10.61
N ALA A 324 0.15 -14.67 11.53
CA ALA A 324 0.39 -14.53 12.97
C ALA A 324 1.47 -15.49 13.50
N HIS A 325 1.66 -16.64 12.86
CA HIS A 325 2.70 -17.60 13.19
C HIS A 325 4.09 -17.18 12.72
N GLU A 326 4.16 -16.39 11.65
CA GLU A 326 5.37 -15.93 10.97
C GLU A 326 5.93 -14.61 11.52
N LEU A 327 5.25 -14.01 12.52
CA LEU A 327 5.67 -12.73 13.12
C LEU A 327 7.13 -12.74 13.57
N HIS A 328 7.61 -13.90 14.03
CA HIS A 328 8.99 -14.12 14.48
C HIS A 328 10.05 -14.00 13.38
N LEU A 329 9.68 -14.08 12.09
CA LEU A 329 10.61 -13.94 10.97
C LEU A 329 11.19 -12.51 10.88
N THR A 330 10.39 -11.51 11.26
CA THR A 330 10.74 -10.10 11.09
C THR A 330 10.62 -9.27 12.37
N ARG A 331 10.26 -9.89 13.49
CA ARG A 331 10.19 -9.25 14.82
C ARG A 331 10.96 -10.05 15.84
N SER A 332 11.77 -9.37 16.62
CA SER A 332 12.51 -9.99 17.73
C SER A 332 11.54 -10.46 18.84
N ALA A 333 12.00 -11.41 19.64
CA ALA A 333 11.25 -11.88 20.80
C ALA A 333 10.92 -10.73 21.78
N ALA A 334 11.80 -9.74 21.90
CA ALA A 334 11.58 -8.56 22.75
C ALA A 334 10.44 -7.67 22.23
N GLU A 335 10.39 -7.42 20.89
CA GLU A 335 9.31 -6.67 20.26
C GLU A 335 7.97 -7.40 20.42
N ILE A 336 7.94 -8.71 20.16
CA ILE A 336 6.73 -9.53 20.32
C ILE A 336 6.25 -9.49 21.76
N ALA A 337 7.15 -9.62 22.75
CA ALA A 337 6.81 -9.54 24.16
C ALA A 337 6.23 -8.15 24.54
N ALA A 338 6.81 -7.06 24.04
CA ALA A 338 6.31 -5.71 24.28
C ALA A 338 4.91 -5.50 23.67
N MET A 339 4.68 -5.96 22.43
CA MET A 339 3.37 -5.88 21.77
C MET A 339 2.32 -6.72 22.54
N ARG A 340 2.66 -7.94 23.00
CA ARG A 340 1.77 -8.76 23.83
C ARG A 340 1.45 -8.09 25.17
N ALA A 341 2.41 -7.41 25.80
CA ALA A 341 2.19 -6.67 27.03
C ALA A 341 1.21 -5.50 26.83
N LEU A 342 1.32 -4.74 25.72
CA LEU A 342 0.36 -3.71 25.33
C LEU A 342 -1.04 -4.28 25.13
N LYS A 343 -1.15 -5.38 24.38
CA LYS A 343 -2.42 -6.09 24.16
C LYS A 343 -3.05 -6.50 25.51
N ALA A 344 -2.28 -7.13 26.39
CA ALA A 344 -2.77 -7.59 27.69
C ALA A 344 -3.21 -6.42 28.61
N ALA A 345 -2.52 -5.29 28.55
CA ALA A 345 -2.87 -4.10 29.33
C ALA A 345 -4.17 -3.45 28.85
N TRP A 346 -4.40 -3.38 27.53
CA TRP A 346 -5.57 -2.72 26.94
C TRP A 346 -6.78 -3.66 26.85
N ASP A 347 -6.55 -4.94 26.56
CA ASP A 347 -7.58 -5.96 26.41
C ASP A 347 -7.31 -7.20 27.28
N PRO A 348 -7.38 -7.06 28.60
CA PRO A 348 -7.05 -8.15 29.53
C PRO A 348 -8.00 -9.35 29.41
N LYS A 349 -9.17 -9.19 28.76
CA LYS A 349 -10.14 -10.26 28.54
C LYS A 349 -10.04 -10.91 27.15
N GLY A 350 -9.15 -10.42 26.29
CA GLY A 350 -8.98 -10.94 24.93
C GLY A 350 -10.21 -10.78 24.03
N LEU A 351 -11.00 -9.71 24.20
CA LEU A 351 -12.26 -9.50 23.46
C LEU A 351 -12.03 -8.96 22.06
N MET A 352 -10.95 -8.17 21.87
CA MET A 352 -10.70 -7.47 20.63
C MET A 352 -9.92 -8.36 19.67
N ASN A 353 -10.56 -8.68 18.56
CA ASN A 353 -10.03 -9.35 17.38
C ASN A 353 -9.09 -10.53 17.70
N PRO A 354 -9.56 -11.59 18.41
CA PRO A 354 -8.71 -12.69 18.88
C PRO A 354 -8.05 -13.45 17.71
N GLY A 355 -6.78 -13.86 17.91
CA GLY A 355 -5.98 -14.58 16.91
C GLY A 355 -5.40 -13.69 15.81
N VAL A 356 -5.62 -12.37 15.85
CA VAL A 356 -5.02 -11.40 14.91
C VAL A 356 -3.72 -10.85 15.52
N ILE A 357 -2.70 -10.73 14.70
CA ILE A 357 -1.30 -10.39 15.00
C ILE A 357 -0.60 -11.50 15.82
N PHE A 358 -1.26 -12.07 16.81
CA PHE A 358 -0.67 -13.10 17.66
C PHE A 358 -1.43 -14.42 17.51
N SER A 359 -0.71 -15.48 17.20
CA SER A 359 -1.23 -16.85 17.36
C SER A 359 -1.43 -17.16 18.85
N GLU A 360 -2.48 -17.93 19.15
CA GLU A 360 -2.77 -18.45 20.50
C GLU A 360 -1.68 -19.40 21.00
#